data_53870bfd1f1fee1c561f0ee76cec92ee
#
_entry.id   53870bfd1f1fee1c561f0ee76cec92ee
#
_cell.length_a   1.000
_cell.length_b   1.000
_cell.length_c   1.000
_cell.angle_alpha   90.00
_cell.angle_beta   90.00
_cell.angle_gamma   90.00
#
_symmetry.space_group_name_H-M   'P 1'
#
loop_
_entity.id
_entity.type
_entity.pdbx_description
1 polymer ?
#
loop_
_entity_poly.entity_id
_entity_poly.type
_entity_poly.pdbx_seq_one_letter_code
_entity_poly.pdbx_strand_id
1 'polypeptide(L)'
;MRHAKYVPFKQKVDQLMHVMIRRLERSGAEIRLRTAATPALVESLHPDVIVAALGAKAKKPEVAGAERAIIAEDALQKIDSLGQNVAIVGGGLVGCELALQLGMTGRTVHLLSRKKEVCRDAAYLYREGLLMELKKVPVKIYNEAECTAITSEGVTVRNADAREYTLLADTVIWAGGYLPMEDEAEQFRTLAYDFWKIGDCAQVRKIYNARREGYNAGSNI
;
A
#
# COMPACT_ATOMS: atom_id res chain seq x y z
N MET A 1 -4.75 -5.45 -3.53
CA MET A 1 -5.97 -5.09 -4.30
C MET A 1 -7.10 -4.62 -3.38
N ARG A 2 -7.29 -5.23 -2.21
CA ARG A 2 -8.40 -4.91 -1.28
C ARG A 2 -8.56 -3.42 -0.99
N HIS A 3 -7.47 -2.68 -0.78
CA HIS A 3 -7.51 -1.24 -0.49
C HIS A 3 -7.69 -0.36 -1.74
N ALA A 4 -7.30 -0.83 -2.91
CA ALA A 4 -7.44 -0.09 -4.16
C ALA A 4 -8.90 0.17 -4.58
N LYS A 5 -9.86 -0.63 -4.09
CA LYS A 5 -11.29 -0.44 -4.35
C LYS A 5 -11.87 0.83 -3.73
N TYR A 6 -11.24 1.34 -2.67
CA TYR A 6 -11.69 2.56 -2.00
C TYR A 6 -11.31 3.84 -2.76
N VAL A 7 -10.49 3.73 -3.80
CA VAL A 7 -10.09 4.85 -4.65
C VAL A 7 -11.13 5.06 -5.76
N PRO A 8 -11.91 6.17 -5.76
CA PRO A 8 -13.10 6.33 -6.64
C PRO A 8 -12.81 6.17 -8.13
N PHE A 9 -11.62 6.55 -8.58
CA PHE A 9 -11.20 6.44 -9.99
C PHE A 9 -10.56 5.08 -10.35
N LYS A 10 -10.59 4.09 -9.43
CA LYS A 10 -10.09 2.71 -9.64
C LYS A 10 -11.20 1.64 -9.64
N GLN A 11 -12.41 1.97 -10.00
CA GLN A 11 -13.57 1.05 -10.02
C GLN A 11 -13.30 -0.24 -10.82
N LYS A 12 -12.48 -0.17 -11.89
CA LYS A 12 -12.10 -1.36 -12.66
C LYS A 12 -11.29 -2.38 -11.87
N VAL A 13 -10.60 -1.96 -10.81
CA VAL A 13 -9.87 -2.88 -9.91
C VAL A 13 -10.84 -3.71 -9.08
N ASP A 14 -11.93 -3.11 -8.62
CA ASP A 14 -13.00 -3.83 -7.92
C ASP A 14 -13.70 -4.85 -8.83
N GLN A 15 -14.04 -4.46 -10.07
CA GLN A 15 -14.58 -5.37 -11.07
C GLN A 15 -13.64 -6.57 -11.35
N LEU A 16 -12.33 -6.30 -11.48
CA LEU A 16 -11.33 -7.35 -11.63
C LEU A 16 -11.31 -8.31 -10.45
N MET A 17 -11.38 -7.80 -9.23
CA MET A 17 -11.46 -8.63 -8.03
C MET A 17 -12.66 -9.58 -8.05
N HIS A 18 -13.84 -9.07 -8.38
CA HIS A 18 -15.06 -9.89 -8.48
C HIS A 18 -14.93 -11.00 -9.54
N VAL A 19 -14.29 -10.70 -10.68
CA VAL A 19 -14.03 -11.72 -11.70
C VAL A 19 -13.06 -12.79 -11.18
N MET A 20 -12.00 -12.40 -10.47
CA MET A 20 -11.03 -13.35 -9.91
C MET A 20 -11.65 -14.24 -8.83
N ILE A 21 -12.46 -13.67 -7.94
CA ILE A 21 -13.18 -14.43 -6.90
C ILE A 21 -14.09 -15.47 -7.56
N ARG A 22 -14.94 -15.08 -8.51
CA ARG A 22 -15.82 -16.03 -9.23
C ARG A 22 -15.06 -17.14 -9.94
N ARG A 23 -13.87 -16.85 -10.50
CA ARG A 23 -13.03 -17.87 -11.13
C ARG A 23 -12.50 -18.87 -10.09
N LEU A 24 -12.05 -18.37 -8.94
CA LEU A 24 -11.59 -19.20 -7.83
C LEU A 24 -12.71 -20.11 -7.31
N GLU A 25 -13.91 -19.58 -7.08
CA GLU A 25 -15.09 -20.36 -6.63
C GLU A 25 -15.46 -21.47 -7.62
N ARG A 26 -15.24 -21.25 -8.93
CA ARG A 26 -15.52 -22.25 -9.99
C ARG A 26 -14.37 -23.22 -10.24
N SER A 27 -13.21 -23.02 -9.64
CA SER A 27 -12.03 -23.84 -9.89
C SER A 27 -12.06 -25.21 -9.22
N GLY A 28 -12.98 -25.42 -8.25
CA GLY A 28 -13.00 -26.61 -7.40
C GLY A 28 -11.95 -26.61 -6.29
N ALA A 29 -11.15 -25.56 -6.16
CA ALA A 29 -10.18 -25.44 -5.08
C ALA A 29 -10.86 -25.32 -3.71
N GLU A 30 -10.36 -26.02 -2.71
CA GLU A 30 -10.80 -25.86 -1.33
C GLU A 30 -10.33 -24.51 -0.78
N ILE A 31 -11.27 -23.69 -0.29
CA ILE A 31 -11.00 -22.37 0.25
C ILE A 31 -11.29 -22.36 1.75
N ARG A 32 -10.26 -22.15 2.55
CA ARG A 32 -10.36 -22.05 4.02
C ARG A 32 -10.23 -20.58 4.45
N LEU A 33 -11.37 -19.92 4.60
CA LEU A 33 -11.43 -18.55 5.11
C LEU A 33 -11.29 -18.52 6.64
N ARG A 34 -10.78 -17.39 7.17
CA ARG A 34 -10.55 -17.18 8.62
C ARG A 34 -9.67 -18.25 9.26
N THR A 35 -8.80 -18.85 8.46
CA THR A 35 -7.88 -19.90 8.88
C THR A 35 -6.47 -19.41 8.68
N ALA A 36 -5.71 -19.27 9.77
CA ALA A 36 -4.29 -18.94 9.69
C ALA A 36 -3.53 -20.18 9.18
N ALA A 37 -2.81 -20.01 8.08
CA ALA A 37 -1.88 -21.02 7.59
C ALA A 37 -0.64 -21.03 8.51
N THR A 38 -0.69 -21.82 9.58
CA THR A 38 0.48 -22.06 10.42
C THR A 38 1.35 -23.18 9.84
N PRO A 39 2.67 -23.23 10.10
CA PRO A 39 3.51 -24.33 9.68
C PRO A 39 2.94 -25.70 10.05
N ALA A 40 2.45 -25.87 11.28
CA ALA A 40 1.86 -27.14 11.75
C ALA A 40 0.61 -27.54 10.95
N LEU A 41 -0.27 -26.57 10.62
CA LEU A 41 -1.43 -26.84 9.78
C LEU A 41 -1.02 -27.25 8.37
N VAL A 42 -0.07 -26.53 7.76
CA VAL A 42 0.40 -26.83 6.40
C VAL A 42 1.09 -28.20 6.34
N GLU A 43 1.94 -28.51 7.32
CA GLU A 43 2.59 -29.81 7.44
C GLU A 43 1.58 -30.96 7.54
N SER A 44 0.49 -30.80 8.30
CA SER A 44 -0.57 -31.81 8.46
C SER A 44 -1.34 -32.11 7.17
N LEU A 45 -1.24 -31.24 6.16
CA LEU A 45 -1.86 -31.43 4.84
C LEU A 45 -0.97 -32.21 3.87
N HIS A 46 0.31 -32.44 4.22
CA HIS A 46 1.31 -33.14 3.40
C HIS A 46 1.35 -32.65 1.95
N PRO A 47 1.53 -31.35 1.69
CA PRO A 47 1.50 -30.82 0.32
C PRO A 47 2.75 -31.25 -0.46
N ASP A 48 2.59 -31.55 -1.75
CA ASP A 48 3.71 -31.75 -2.66
C ASP A 48 4.36 -30.41 -3.04
N VAL A 49 3.54 -29.37 -3.18
CA VAL A 49 3.97 -28.01 -3.56
C VAL A 49 3.32 -26.98 -2.65
N ILE A 50 4.09 -25.96 -2.25
CA ILE A 50 3.59 -24.80 -1.53
C ILE A 50 3.83 -23.54 -2.36
N VAL A 51 2.76 -22.75 -2.59
CA VAL A 51 2.84 -21.42 -3.18
C VAL A 51 2.53 -20.37 -2.12
N ALA A 52 3.56 -19.73 -1.59
CA ALA A 52 3.43 -18.67 -0.60
C ALA A 52 3.15 -17.32 -1.28
N ALA A 53 1.96 -16.78 -1.04
CA ALA A 53 1.49 -15.49 -1.60
C ALA A 53 0.97 -14.56 -0.48
N LEU A 54 1.73 -14.41 0.59
CA LEU A 54 1.33 -13.75 1.84
C LEU A 54 1.15 -12.23 1.70
N GLY A 55 1.73 -11.64 0.63
CA GLY A 55 1.66 -10.20 0.41
C GLY A 55 2.72 -9.42 1.20
N ALA A 56 2.39 -8.20 1.60
CA ALA A 56 3.29 -7.28 2.28
C ALA A 56 2.56 -6.57 3.43
N LYS A 57 3.31 -6.06 4.38
CA LYS A 57 2.84 -5.24 5.50
C LYS A 57 3.28 -3.78 5.32
N ALA A 58 2.47 -2.83 5.76
CA ALA A 58 2.85 -1.42 5.71
C ALA A 58 4.11 -1.18 6.55
N LYS A 59 5.06 -0.43 5.98
CA LYS A 59 6.22 0.02 6.75
C LYS A 59 5.76 1.05 7.78
N LYS A 60 5.98 0.76 9.06
CA LYS A 60 5.66 1.70 10.14
C LYS A 60 6.63 2.90 10.13
N PRO A 61 6.18 4.09 10.54
CA PRO A 61 7.08 5.22 10.71
C PRO A 61 8.10 4.98 11.84
N GLU A 62 9.32 5.45 11.60
CA GLU A 62 10.42 5.39 12.57
C GLU A 62 10.82 6.83 12.98
N VAL A 63 9.82 7.62 13.35
CA VAL A 63 9.98 9.03 13.75
C VAL A 63 9.30 9.27 15.09
N ALA A 64 9.71 10.31 15.83
CA ALA A 64 9.06 10.69 17.08
C ALA A 64 7.56 10.99 16.82
N GLY A 65 6.68 10.49 17.69
CA GLY A 65 5.23 10.64 17.54
C GLY A 65 4.59 9.75 16.46
N ALA A 66 5.28 8.71 16.04
CA ALA A 66 4.81 7.75 15.01
C ALA A 66 3.42 7.16 15.28
N GLU A 67 3.07 6.97 16.55
CA GLU A 67 1.79 6.44 17.03
C GLU A 67 0.58 7.34 16.68
N ARG A 68 0.83 8.60 16.35
CA ARG A 68 -0.20 9.57 15.94
C ARG A 68 -0.58 9.44 14.46
N ALA A 69 0.23 8.76 13.67
CA ALA A 69 -0.03 8.60 12.25
C ALA A 69 -0.99 7.45 11.99
N ILE A 70 -1.93 7.68 11.09
CA ILE A 70 -2.81 6.65 10.52
C ILE A 70 -2.09 6.06 9.30
N ILE A 71 -2.04 4.74 9.18
CA ILE A 71 -1.50 4.09 7.99
C ILE A 71 -2.47 4.34 6.80
N ALA A 72 -1.92 4.58 5.61
CA ALA A 72 -2.71 4.97 4.43
C ALA A 72 -3.87 4.02 4.11
N GLU A 73 -3.71 2.71 4.35
CA GLU A 73 -4.76 1.71 4.16
C GLU A 73 -5.94 1.89 5.11
N ASP A 74 -5.67 2.22 6.36
CA ASP A 74 -6.69 2.48 7.37
C ASP A 74 -7.38 3.81 7.12
N ALA A 75 -6.63 4.82 6.66
CA ALA A 75 -7.17 6.12 6.27
C ALA A 75 -8.18 6.00 5.12
N LEU A 76 -7.90 5.16 4.12
CA LEU A 76 -8.83 4.88 3.01
C LEU A 76 -10.16 4.29 3.47
N GLN A 77 -10.18 3.53 4.56
CA GLN A 77 -11.40 2.94 5.11
C GLN A 77 -12.20 3.90 5.99
N LYS A 78 -11.55 4.97 6.47
CA LYS A 78 -12.11 5.92 7.44
C LYS A 78 -12.12 7.35 6.91
N ILE A 79 -12.25 7.51 5.60
CA ILE A 79 -12.04 8.80 4.92
C ILE A 79 -12.94 9.91 5.46
N ASP A 80 -14.19 9.57 5.83
CA ASP A 80 -15.18 10.51 6.34
C ASP A 80 -14.86 11.02 7.75
N SER A 81 -14.08 10.28 8.53
CA SER A 81 -13.68 10.65 9.89
C SER A 81 -12.35 11.40 9.97
N LEU A 82 -11.68 11.61 8.84
CA LEU A 82 -10.42 12.37 8.79
C LEU A 82 -10.69 13.87 8.93
N GLY A 83 -9.74 14.59 9.51
CA GLY A 83 -9.80 16.05 9.67
C GLY A 83 -9.80 16.82 8.34
N GLN A 84 -9.94 18.13 8.42
CA GLN A 84 -10.00 19.02 7.26
C GLN A 84 -8.59 19.30 6.68
N ASN A 85 -7.57 19.40 7.54
CA ASN A 85 -6.19 19.63 7.16
C ASN A 85 -5.40 18.34 7.34
N VAL A 86 -4.98 17.74 6.24
CA VAL A 86 -4.34 16.41 6.26
C VAL A 86 -2.90 16.49 5.76
N ALA A 87 -1.97 15.97 6.55
CA ALA A 87 -0.60 15.75 6.09
C ALA A 87 -0.40 14.30 5.68
N ILE A 88 0.07 14.04 4.47
CA ILE A 88 0.42 12.71 3.96
C ILE A 88 1.93 12.61 3.85
N VAL A 89 2.52 11.71 4.61
CA VAL A 89 3.97 11.43 4.58
C VAL A 89 4.25 10.24 3.66
N GLY A 90 4.74 10.54 2.46
CA GLY A 90 5.07 9.56 1.43
C GLY A 90 4.49 9.91 0.07
N GLY A 91 5.34 10.41 -0.83
CA GLY A 91 5.00 10.85 -2.19
C GLY A 91 5.05 9.72 -3.25
N GLY A 92 4.82 8.47 -2.87
CA GLY A 92 4.62 7.35 -3.80
C GLY A 92 3.23 7.35 -4.41
N LEU A 93 2.93 6.33 -5.25
CA LEU A 93 1.64 6.20 -5.92
C LEU A 93 0.47 6.24 -4.92
N VAL A 94 0.55 5.49 -3.83
CA VAL A 94 -0.51 5.41 -2.81
C VAL A 94 -0.75 6.78 -2.17
N GLY A 95 0.31 7.49 -1.78
CA GLY A 95 0.19 8.82 -1.19
C GLY A 95 -0.40 9.86 -2.15
N CYS A 96 -0.01 9.82 -3.43
CA CYS A 96 -0.56 10.72 -4.46
C CYS A 96 -2.04 10.45 -4.74
N GLU A 97 -2.44 9.18 -4.82
CA GLU A 97 -3.83 8.79 -5.03
C GLU A 97 -4.72 9.18 -3.85
N LEU A 98 -4.24 8.96 -2.63
CA LEU A 98 -4.94 9.36 -1.41
C LEU A 98 -5.05 10.90 -1.31
N ALA A 99 -3.97 11.62 -1.67
CA ALA A 99 -3.98 13.07 -1.72
C ALA A 99 -5.03 13.60 -2.71
N LEU A 100 -5.12 13.03 -3.91
CA LEU A 100 -6.14 13.40 -4.89
C LEU A 100 -7.54 13.12 -4.34
N GLN A 101 -7.79 11.94 -3.77
CA GLN A 101 -9.08 11.57 -3.23
C GLN A 101 -9.53 12.52 -2.11
N LEU A 102 -8.65 12.85 -1.17
CA LEU A 102 -8.94 13.79 -0.09
C LEU A 102 -9.17 15.21 -0.61
N GLY A 103 -8.33 15.66 -1.55
CA GLY A 103 -8.50 16.95 -2.20
C GLY A 103 -9.83 17.08 -2.95
N MET A 104 -10.31 16.03 -3.61
CA MET A 104 -11.64 16.00 -4.27
C MET A 104 -12.80 16.13 -3.28
N THR A 105 -12.61 15.83 -2.01
CA THR A 105 -13.61 16.06 -0.94
C THR A 105 -13.49 17.45 -0.30
N GLY A 106 -12.64 18.33 -0.85
CA GLY A 106 -12.45 19.71 -0.37
C GLY A 106 -11.50 19.86 0.81
N ARG A 107 -10.79 18.79 1.22
CA ARG A 107 -9.78 18.85 2.28
C ARG A 107 -8.50 19.53 1.78
N THR A 108 -7.86 20.28 2.66
CA THR A 108 -6.51 20.80 2.41
C THR A 108 -5.49 19.70 2.68
N VAL A 109 -4.68 19.35 1.70
CA VAL A 109 -3.72 18.25 1.81
C VAL A 109 -2.29 18.73 1.62
N HIS A 110 -1.42 18.37 2.55
CA HIS A 110 0.02 18.54 2.48
C HIS A 110 0.68 17.19 2.17
N LEU A 111 1.13 17.00 0.91
CA LEU A 111 1.78 15.76 0.48
C LEU A 111 3.30 15.91 0.55
N LEU A 112 3.96 15.16 1.43
CA LEU A 112 5.40 15.21 1.65
C LEU A 112 6.11 14.08 0.90
N SER A 113 7.20 14.40 0.24
CA SER A 113 8.10 13.46 -0.42
C SER A 113 9.56 13.78 -0.14
N ARG A 114 10.34 12.79 0.31
CA ARG A 114 11.81 12.92 0.42
C ARG A 114 12.51 12.98 -0.95
N LYS A 115 11.80 12.66 -2.02
CA LYS A 115 12.33 12.65 -3.40
C LYS A 115 12.04 13.98 -4.08
N LYS A 116 12.83 14.30 -5.12
CA LYS A 116 12.63 15.48 -5.99
C LYS A 116 11.29 15.45 -6.73
N GLU A 117 10.74 14.27 -6.95
CA GLU A 117 9.49 14.08 -7.67
C GLU A 117 8.61 13.05 -6.98
N VAL A 118 7.31 13.26 -7.01
CA VAL A 118 6.31 12.31 -6.51
C VAL A 118 5.89 11.30 -7.57
N CYS A 119 5.29 10.22 -7.12
CA CYS A 119 4.64 9.19 -7.96
C CYS A 119 5.56 8.53 -9.00
N ARG A 120 6.89 8.45 -8.75
CA ARG A 120 7.86 7.85 -9.69
C ARG A 120 7.71 6.34 -9.83
N ASP A 121 6.99 5.71 -8.95
CA ASP A 121 6.69 4.28 -8.96
C ASP A 121 5.45 3.93 -9.80
N ALA A 122 4.76 4.90 -10.40
CA ALA A 122 3.64 4.68 -11.32
C ALA A 122 4.10 4.55 -12.78
N ALA A 123 3.24 3.95 -13.62
CA ALA A 123 3.42 4.00 -15.06
C ALA A 123 3.35 5.45 -15.57
N TYR A 124 4.17 5.80 -16.55
CA TYR A 124 4.37 7.17 -17.00
C TYR A 124 3.05 7.91 -17.31
N LEU A 125 2.22 7.38 -18.20
CA LEU A 125 0.94 8.04 -18.56
C LEU A 125 -0.02 8.18 -17.38
N TYR A 126 -0.05 7.21 -16.49
CA TYR A 126 -0.87 7.28 -15.28
C TYR A 126 -0.35 8.36 -14.33
N ARG A 127 0.97 8.45 -14.16
CA ARG A 127 1.61 9.48 -13.36
C ARG A 127 1.26 10.87 -13.85
N GLU A 128 1.43 11.13 -15.15
CA GLU A 128 1.14 12.44 -15.74
C GLU A 128 -0.33 12.84 -15.54
N GLY A 129 -1.26 11.92 -15.80
CA GLY A 129 -2.69 12.14 -15.55
C GLY A 129 -2.97 12.45 -14.07
N LEU A 130 -2.40 11.68 -13.14
CA LEU A 130 -2.57 11.89 -11.71
C LEU A 130 -2.02 13.25 -11.25
N LEU A 131 -0.85 13.65 -11.76
CA LEU A 131 -0.26 14.96 -11.45
C LEU A 131 -1.08 16.13 -12.01
N MET A 132 -1.70 15.96 -13.16
CA MET A 132 -2.63 16.96 -13.71
C MET A 132 -3.88 17.11 -12.83
N GLU A 133 -4.45 16.03 -12.35
CA GLU A 133 -5.63 16.08 -11.47
C GLU A 133 -5.29 16.65 -10.08
N LEU A 134 -4.11 16.33 -9.53
CA LEU A 134 -3.64 16.90 -8.26
C LEU A 134 -3.52 18.44 -8.29
N LYS A 135 -3.24 19.04 -9.44
CA LYS A 135 -3.19 20.50 -9.60
C LYS A 135 -4.57 21.18 -9.52
N LYS A 136 -5.66 20.42 -9.69
CA LYS A 136 -7.04 20.97 -9.70
C LYS A 136 -7.70 20.99 -8.32
N VAL A 137 -7.06 20.39 -7.33
CA VAL A 137 -7.60 20.21 -5.98
C VAL A 137 -6.68 20.85 -4.93
N PRO A 138 -7.13 21.14 -3.70
CA PRO A 138 -6.35 21.81 -2.67
C PRO A 138 -5.26 20.90 -2.08
N VAL A 139 -4.35 20.44 -2.92
CA VAL A 139 -3.18 19.63 -2.56
C VAL A 139 -1.90 20.42 -2.79
N LYS A 140 -1.09 20.58 -1.75
CA LYS A 140 0.25 21.16 -1.85
C LYS A 140 1.30 20.07 -1.69
N ILE A 141 2.17 19.95 -2.70
CA ILE A 141 3.25 18.95 -2.73
C ILE A 141 4.54 19.58 -2.22
N TYR A 142 5.21 18.92 -1.30
CA TYR A 142 6.50 19.28 -0.73
C TYR A 142 7.51 18.21 -1.12
N ASN A 143 8.32 18.51 -2.12
CA ASN A 143 9.42 17.65 -2.54
C ASN A 143 10.66 17.91 -1.68
N GLU A 144 11.56 16.90 -1.61
CA GLU A 144 12.78 16.97 -0.79
C GLU A 144 12.49 17.40 0.66
N ALA A 145 11.33 16.93 1.16
CA ALA A 145 10.78 17.22 2.47
C ALA A 145 10.70 15.94 3.30
N GLU A 146 11.47 15.89 4.38
CA GLU A 146 11.54 14.77 5.30
C GLU A 146 10.69 15.06 6.53
N CYS A 147 9.83 14.12 6.90
CA CYS A 147 9.15 14.14 8.19
C CYS A 147 10.15 13.74 9.28
N THR A 148 10.44 14.61 10.23
CA THR A 148 11.35 14.35 11.34
C THR A 148 10.60 14.03 12.64
N ALA A 149 9.37 14.54 12.82
CA ALA A 149 8.51 14.22 13.95
C ALA A 149 7.04 14.43 13.60
N ILE A 150 6.17 13.77 14.35
CA ILE A 150 4.71 13.94 14.30
C ILE A 150 4.25 14.43 15.66
N THR A 151 3.56 15.56 15.72
CA THR A 151 3.11 16.20 16.96
C THR A 151 1.59 16.28 17.01
N SER A 152 1.04 16.82 18.09
CA SER A 152 -0.39 17.13 18.19
C SER A 152 -0.83 18.26 17.24
N GLU A 153 0.11 19.08 16.75
CA GLU A 153 -0.17 20.19 15.83
C GLU A 153 -0.01 19.79 14.36
N GLY A 154 0.63 18.65 14.07
CA GLY A 154 0.88 18.20 12.70
C GLY A 154 2.23 17.53 12.52
N VAL A 155 2.97 17.93 11.47
CA VAL A 155 4.22 17.28 11.06
C VAL A 155 5.38 18.26 11.08
N THR A 156 6.47 17.91 11.77
CA THR A 156 7.74 18.63 11.65
C THR A 156 8.46 18.13 10.39
N VAL A 157 8.85 19.07 9.56
CA VAL A 157 9.42 18.81 8.22
C VAL A 157 10.79 19.46 8.13
N ARG A 158 11.76 18.70 7.65
CA ARG A 158 13.08 19.21 7.22
C ARG A 158 13.12 19.29 5.70
N ASN A 159 13.39 20.46 5.14
CA ASN A 159 13.53 20.63 3.69
C ASN A 159 14.97 20.38 3.20
N ALA A 160 15.20 20.53 1.88
CA ALA A 160 16.50 20.35 1.25
C ALA A 160 17.60 21.27 1.82
N ASP A 161 17.23 22.47 2.32
CA ASP A 161 18.16 23.43 2.93
C ASP A 161 18.40 23.14 4.42
N ALA A 162 18.00 21.98 4.92
CA ALA A 162 18.07 21.58 6.32
C ALA A 162 17.28 22.48 7.29
N ARG A 163 16.36 23.30 6.79
CA ARG A 163 15.46 24.11 7.62
C ARG A 163 14.31 23.25 8.11
N GLU A 164 14.02 23.37 9.41
CA GLU A 164 12.86 22.72 10.02
C GLU A 164 11.70 23.69 10.20
N TYR A 165 10.49 23.19 9.95
CA TYR A 165 9.24 23.93 10.17
C TYR A 165 8.10 22.93 10.41
N THR A 166 7.03 23.40 11.00
CA THR A 166 5.84 22.60 11.24
C THR A 166 4.77 22.86 10.19
N LEU A 167 4.26 21.82 9.59
CA LEU A 167 3.02 21.85 8.80
C LEU A 167 1.87 21.45 9.72
N LEU A 168 0.95 22.39 9.93
CA LEU A 168 -0.24 22.16 10.74
C LEU A 168 -1.17 21.17 10.04
N ALA A 169 -1.65 20.18 10.77
CA ALA A 169 -2.56 19.16 10.25
C ALA A 169 -3.38 18.54 11.38
N ASP A 170 -4.67 18.35 11.13
CA ASP A 170 -5.60 17.67 12.06
C ASP A 170 -5.41 16.16 12.01
N THR A 171 -4.91 15.67 10.87
CA THR A 171 -4.66 14.25 10.62
C THR A 171 -3.34 14.06 9.91
N VAL A 172 -2.54 13.11 10.39
CA VAL A 172 -1.30 12.70 9.72
C VAL A 172 -1.46 11.28 9.20
N ILE A 173 -1.19 11.08 7.91
CA ILE A 173 -1.28 9.79 7.24
C ILE A 173 0.12 9.35 6.80
N TRP A 174 0.47 8.12 7.13
CA TRP A 174 1.72 7.51 6.72
C TRP A 174 1.54 6.63 5.49
N ALA A 175 2.15 7.03 4.39
CA ALA A 175 2.21 6.31 3.12
C ALA A 175 3.66 5.91 2.76
N GLY A 176 4.43 5.50 3.76
CA GLY A 176 5.88 5.25 3.68
C GLY A 176 6.30 3.97 2.94
N GLY A 177 5.35 3.27 2.31
CA GLY A 177 5.60 2.05 1.56
C GLY A 177 5.33 0.76 2.34
N TYR A 178 5.77 -0.36 1.76
CA TYR A 178 5.49 -1.71 2.26
C TYR A 178 6.77 -2.51 2.41
N LEU A 179 6.75 -3.47 3.32
CA LEU A 179 7.80 -4.48 3.51
C LEU A 179 7.25 -5.85 3.09
N PRO A 180 7.97 -6.63 2.28
CA PRO A 180 7.59 -8.00 1.95
C PRO A 180 7.40 -8.83 3.22
N MET A 181 6.45 -9.76 3.21
CA MET A 181 6.31 -10.79 4.25
C MET A 181 7.19 -12.00 3.89
N GLU A 182 8.46 -11.73 3.65
CA GLU A 182 9.42 -12.72 3.18
C GLU A 182 9.77 -13.72 4.26
N ASP A 183 10.12 -13.24 5.46
CA ASP A 183 10.47 -14.11 6.60
C ASP A 183 9.31 -15.02 7.00
N GLU A 184 8.07 -14.47 6.94
CA GLU A 184 6.88 -15.25 7.21
C GLU A 184 6.64 -16.32 6.13
N ALA A 185 7.00 -16.06 4.88
CA ALA A 185 6.91 -17.03 3.79
C ALA A 185 7.97 -18.14 3.91
N GLU A 186 9.18 -17.79 4.31
CA GLU A 186 10.30 -18.74 4.45
C GLU A 186 10.03 -19.86 5.49
N GLN A 187 9.15 -19.63 6.47
CA GLN A 187 8.77 -20.63 7.46
C GLN A 187 8.12 -21.89 6.83
N PHE A 188 7.63 -21.80 5.60
CA PHE A 188 6.98 -22.89 4.88
C PHE A 188 7.91 -23.62 3.91
N ARG A 189 9.13 -23.12 3.69
CA ARG A 189 10.03 -23.62 2.63
C ARG A 189 10.33 -25.13 2.72
N THR A 190 10.47 -25.65 3.91
CA THR A 190 10.88 -27.05 4.14
C THR A 190 9.70 -28.02 4.32
N LEU A 191 8.46 -27.52 4.20
CA LEU A 191 7.25 -28.30 4.45
C LEU A 191 6.68 -28.99 3.20
N ALA A 192 7.31 -28.78 2.03
CA ALA A 192 6.96 -29.44 0.79
C ALA A 192 8.24 -29.69 -0.04
N TYR A 193 8.12 -30.59 -1.04
CA TYR A 193 9.22 -30.85 -1.97
C TYR A 193 9.53 -29.61 -2.83
N ASP A 194 8.49 -28.90 -3.27
CA ASP A 194 8.63 -27.69 -4.07
C ASP A 194 8.00 -26.48 -3.36
N PHE A 195 8.68 -25.34 -3.42
CA PHE A 195 8.27 -24.10 -2.73
C PHE A 195 8.44 -22.87 -3.63
N TRP A 196 7.32 -22.17 -3.85
CA TRP A 196 7.25 -20.95 -4.62
C TRP A 196 6.87 -19.77 -3.73
N LYS A 197 7.73 -18.74 -3.70
CA LYS A 197 7.42 -17.46 -3.06
C LYS A 197 7.08 -16.45 -4.16
N ILE A 198 5.85 -15.90 -4.17
CA ILE A 198 5.33 -15.08 -5.28
C ILE A 198 4.63 -13.81 -4.78
N GLY A 199 4.47 -12.84 -5.68
CA GLY A 199 3.79 -11.58 -5.40
C GLY A 199 4.58 -10.70 -4.41
N ASP A 200 3.84 -9.91 -3.62
CA ASP A 200 4.45 -8.91 -2.77
C ASP A 200 5.21 -9.49 -1.56
N CYS A 201 5.04 -10.76 -1.23
CA CYS A 201 5.88 -11.40 -0.20
C CYS A 201 7.27 -11.75 -0.72
N ALA A 202 7.45 -11.89 -2.04
CA ALA A 202 8.77 -12.00 -2.66
C ALA A 202 9.37 -10.62 -2.93
N GLN A 203 8.58 -9.72 -3.51
CA GLN A 203 8.98 -8.34 -3.78
C GLN A 203 7.76 -7.46 -3.96
N VAL A 204 7.67 -6.36 -3.21
CA VAL A 204 6.57 -5.39 -3.34
C VAL A 204 6.61 -4.70 -4.70
N ARG A 205 5.58 -4.95 -5.51
CA ARG A 205 5.46 -4.40 -6.88
C ARG A 205 4.01 -4.06 -7.22
N LYS A 206 3.62 -4.21 -8.48
CA LYS A 206 2.28 -3.88 -8.98
C LYS A 206 1.41 -5.14 -9.11
N ILE A 207 0.10 -4.95 -9.15
CA ILE A 207 -0.90 -6.03 -9.34
C ILE A 207 -0.55 -6.93 -10.54
N TYR A 208 -0.06 -6.33 -11.64
CA TYR A 208 0.38 -7.07 -12.82
C TYR A 208 1.46 -8.11 -12.50
N ASN A 209 2.47 -7.74 -11.70
CA ASN A 209 3.56 -8.63 -11.32
C ASN A 209 3.04 -9.82 -10.51
N ALA A 210 2.27 -9.55 -9.46
CA ALA A 210 1.69 -10.59 -8.62
C ALA A 210 0.79 -11.57 -9.41
N ARG A 211 -0.03 -11.04 -10.33
CA ARG A 211 -0.86 -11.88 -11.20
C ARG A 211 -0.04 -12.76 -12.14
N ARG A 212 1.00 -12.18 -12.76
CA ARG A 212 1.89 -12.93 -13.67
C ARG A 212 2.62 -14.04 -12.95
N GLU A 213 3.13 -13.77 -11.76
CA GLU A 213 3.81 -14.76 -10.94
C GLU A 213 2.87 -15.87 -10.49
N GLY A 214 1.64 -15.53 -10.05
CA GLY A 214 0.64 -16.53 -9.72
C GLY A 214 0.25 -17.40 -10.91
N TYR A 215 0.13 -16.82 -12.11
CA TYR A 215 -0.12 -17.59 -13.34
C TYR A 215 1.05 -18.52 -13.67
N ASN A 216 2.28 -18.01 -13.58
CA ASN A 216 3.47 -18.81 -13.88
C ASN A 216 3.61 -19.97 -12.87
N ALA A 217 3.43 -19.72 -11.57
CA ALA A 217 3.45 -20.76 -10.57
C ALA A 217 2.41 -21.86 -10.89
N GLY A 218 1.13 -21.48 -11.07
CA GLY A 218 0.07 -22.44 -11.34
C GLY A 218 0.17 -23.15 -12.72
N SER A 219 1.03 -22.68 -13.64
CA SER A 219 1.27 -23.34 -14.92
C SER A 219 2.46 -24.31 -14.90
N ASN A 220 3.23 -24.32 -13.82
CA ASN A 220 4.44 -25.15 -13.67
C ASN A 220 4.34 -26.15 -12.50
N ILE A 221 3.17 -26.29 -11.93
CA ILE A 221 2.85 -27.26 -10.87
C ILE A 221 2.14 -28.47 -11.46
#